data_a781aebd98cd31ea5d7228d69030c8c8
#
_entry.id   a781aebd98cd31ea5d7228d69030c8c8
#
_cell.length_a   1.000
_cell.length_b   1.000
_cell.length_c   1.000
_cell.angle_alpha   90.00
_cell.angle_beta   90.00
_cell.angle_gamma   90.00
#
_symmetry.space_group_name_H-M   'P 1'
#
loop_
_entity.id
_entity.type
_entity.pdbx_description
1 polymer ?
#
loop_
_entity_poly.entity_id
_entity_poly.type
_entity_poly.pdbx_seq_one_letter_code
_entity_poly.pdbx_strand_id
1 'polypeptide(L)'
;PNIGSGSKLSFYLKEKHGIEVKIVTINEDEKIVKRFDEKSKIFYLSEMLTYTSRNFHLASQVAYIEANDVINKVIKDNNVESEEVAPLLKLSLLNYYAAAFMMPYNDFLKSAKLHKYDVEILMHHYACSFEQVTHRLTNLQRPGNEGVPFHFLKTDIAGNVSKRFSLSG
;
A
#
# COMPACT_ATOMS: atom_id res chain seq x y z
N PRO A 1 -21.29 11.33 -7.73
CA PRO A 1 -20.77 10.15 -8.40
C PRO A 1 -19.83 9.44 -7.44
N ASN A 2 -20.15 8.16 -7.12
CA ASN A 2 -19.36 7.31 -6.21
C ASN A 2 -18.01 6.99 -6.84
N ILE A 3 -17.00 7.80 -6.61
CA ILE A 3 -15.65 7.69 -7.19
C ILE A 3 -14.88 6.46 -6.64
N GLY A 4 -15.36 5.83 -5.57
CA GLY A 4 -14.67 4.69 -4.95
C GLY A 4 -15.06 3.30 -5.48
N SER A 5 -16.30 3.14 -5.96
CA SER A 5 -16.78 1.85 -6.48
C SER A 5 -16.39 1.57 -7.94
N GLY A 6 -15.82 2.56 -8.64
CA GLY A 6 -15.41 2.46 -10.04
C GLY A 6 -13.91 2.32 -10.29
N SER A 7 -13.07 2.13 -9.25
CA SER A 7 -11.65 1.94 -9.48
C SER A 7 -11.34 0.55 -10.06
N LYS A 8 -10.26 0.43 -10.84
CA LYS A 8 -9.80 -0.86 -11.37
C LYS A 8 -9.60 -1.90 -10.26
N LEU A 9 -9.22 -1.47 -9.07
CA LEU A 9 -9.01 -2.32 -7.90
C LEU A 9 -10.33 -2.82 -7.29
N SER A 10 -11.36 -1.99 -7.23
CA SER A 10 -12.68 -2.44 -6.78
C SER A 10 -13.32 -3.42 -7.75
N PHE A 11 -13.14 -3.20 -9.05
CA PHE A 11 -13.56 -4.16 -10.06
C PHE A 11 -12.80 -5.50 -9.92
N TYR A 12 -11.47 -5.44 -9.74
CA TYR A 12 -10.65 -6.64 -9.52
C TYR A 12 -11.09 -7.45 -8.29
N LEU A 13 -11.35 -6.79 -7.15
CA LEU A 13 -11.84 -7.43 -5.93
C LEU A 13 -13.21 -8.10 -6.16
N LYS A 14 -14.08 -7.46 -6.92
CA LYS A 14 -15.41 -8.02 -7.24
C LYS A 14 -15.29 -9.23 -8.15
N GLU A 15 -14.60 -9.12 -9.28
CA GLU A 15 -14.53 -10.19 -10.29
C GLU A 15 -13.74 -11.42 -9.79
N LYS A 16 -12.62 -11.19 -9.10
CA LYS A 16 -11.73 -12.29 -8.70
C LYS A 16 -12.10 -12.90 -7.34
N HIS A 17 -12.58 -12.09 -6.42
CA HIS A 17 -12.81 -12.52 -5.03
C HIS A 17 -14.26 -12.38 -4.56
N GLY A 18 -15.16 -11.88 -5.40
CA GLY A 18 -16.56 -11.68 -5.06
C GLY A 18 -16.80 -10.60 -3.99
N ILE A 19 -15.83 -9.67 -3.81
CA ILE A 19 -15.90 -8.66 -2.76
C ILE A 19 -16.45 -7.36 -3.32
N GLU A 20 -17.59 -6.94 -2.79
CA GLU A 20 -18.19 -5.64 -3.07
C GLU A 20 -17.52 -4.55 -2.24
N VAL A 21 -17.21 -3.41 -2.86
CA VAL A 21 -16.64 -2.24 -2.17
C VAL A 21 -17.73 -1.19 -1.95
N LYS A 22 -17.90 -0.75 -0.70
CA LYS A 22 -18.84 0.31 -0.34
C LYS A 22 -18.14 1.47 0.33
N ILE A 23 -18.42 2.69 -0.17
CA ILE A 23 -18.00 3.92 0.49
C ILE A 23 -19.10 4.33 1.46
N VAL A 24 -18.74 4.53 2.71
CA VAL A 24 -19.67 4.85 3.79
C VAL A 24 -19.30 6.16 4.46
N THR A 25 -20.34 6.91 4.83
CA THR A 25 -20.21 8.05 5.75
C THR A 25 -19.97 7.47 7.14
N ILE A 26 -18.98 8.00 7.84
CA ILE A 26 -18.70 7.60 9.22
C ILE A 26 -19.49 8.53 10.15
N ASN A 27 -20.30 7.97 11.03
CA ASN A 27 -20.82 8.69 12.19
C ASN A 27 -19.66 8.95 13.16
N GLU A 28 -19.68 10.08 13.84
CA GLU A 28 -18.58 10.56 14.71
C GLU A 28 -18.15 9.54 15.80
N ASP A 29 -19.01 8.61 16.15
CA ASP A 29 -18.75 7.56 17.15
C ASP A 29 -17.96 6.35 16.60
N GLU A 30 -17.92 6.14 15.30
CA GLU A 30 -17.20 5.03 14.66
C GLU A 30 -16.03 5.56 13.81
N LYS A 31 -14.85 5.72 14.39
CA LYS A 31 -13.61 6.09 13.66
C LYS A 31 -13.10 4.97 12.73
N ILE A 32 -14.01 4.29 12.03
CA ILE A 32 -13.65 3.18 11.15
C ILE A 32 -13.15 3.73 9.82
N VAL A 33 -11.85 3.67 9.59
CA VAL A 33 -11.23 4.03 8.31
C VAL A 33 -11.53 3.00 7.22
N LYS A 34 -11.52 1.72 7.60
CA LYS A 34 -11.84 0.56 6.75
C LYS A 34 -12.37 -0.60 7.58
N ARG A 35 -13.25 -1.42 7.00
CA ARG A 35 -13.75 -2.67 7.61
C ARG A 35 -14.06 -3.70 6.52
N PHE A 36 -13.61 -4.92 6.70
CA PHE A 36 -13.99 -6.04 5.85
C PHE A 36 -14.96 -6.96 6.61
N ASP A 37 -16.12 -7.19 6.03
CA ASP A 37 -17.09 -8.17 6.49
C ASP A 37 -16.94 -9.44 5.66
N GLU A 38 -16.35 -10.46 6.28
CA GLU A 38 -16.10 -11.75 5.61
C GLU A 38 -17.36 -12.51 5.26
N LYS A 39 -18.45 -12.35 6.05
CA LYS A 39 -19.71 -13.07 5.83
C LYS A 39 -20.45 -12.53 4.63
N SER A 40 -20.59 -11.21 4.54
CA SER A 40 -21.27 -10.54 3.42
C SER A 40 -20.36 -10.29 2.21
N LYS A 41 -19.05 -10.53 2.34
CA LYS A 41 -18.02 -10.18 1.33
C LYS A 41 -18.06 -8.71 0.92
N ILE A 42 -18.26 -7.81 1.90
CA ILE A 42 -18.29 -6.37 1.67
C ILE A 42 -17.09 -5.72 2.34
N PHE A 43 -16.36 -4.91 1.56
CA PHE A 43 -15.26 -4.07 2.04
C PHE A 43 -15.72 -2.63 2.14
N TYR A 44 -15.85 -2.13 3.37
CA TYR A 44 -16.26 -0.77 3.67
C TYR A 44 -15.05 0.14 3.75
N LEU A 45 -15.14 1.31 3.12
CA LEU A 45 -14.15 2.38 3.18
C LEU A 45 -14.81 3.69 3.56
N SER A 46 -14.12 4.49 4.38
CA SER A 46 -14.59 5.83 4.73
C SER A 46 -14.62 6.76 3.52
N GLU A 47 -15.67 7.58 3.42
CA GLU A 47 -15.72 8.69 2.45
C GLU A 47 -14.67 9.77 2.71
N MET A 48 -14.18 9.90 3.96
CA MET A 48 -13.14 10.87 4.35
C MET A 48 -11.76 10.54 3.77
N LEU A 49 -11.55 9.30 3.29
CA LEU A 49 -10.29 8.92 2.67
C LEU A 49 -10.11 9.61 1.32
N THR A 50 -8.90 10.10 1.07
CA THR A 50 -8.49 10.56 -0.26
C THR A 50 -8.55 9.42 -1.28
N TYR A 51 -8.62 9.74 -2.56
CA TYR A 51 -8.61 8.75 -3.64
C TYR A 51 -7.41 7.82 -3.57
N THR A 52 -6.20 8.37 -3.34
CA THR A 52 -4.96 7.59 -3.24
C THR A 52 -4.95 6.67 -2.02
N SER A 53 -5.50 7.14 -0.89
CA SER A 53 -5.64 6.32 0.32
C SER A 53 -6.64 5.18 0.12
N ARG A 54 -7.77 5.43 -0.55
CA ARG A 54 -8.74 4.37 -0.89
C ARG A 54 -8.10 3.30 -1.77
N ASN A 55 -7.39 3.71 -2.83
CA ASN A 55 -6.69 2.77 -3.70
C ASN A 55 -5.68 1.91 -2.94
N PHE A 56 -4.93 2.50 -2.01
CA PHE A 56 -3.99 1.75 -1.19
C PHE A 56 -4.69 0.76 -0.26
N HIS A 57 -5.81 1.13 0.35
CA HIS A 57 -6.59 0.20 1.17
C HIS A 57 -7.20 -0.94 0.36
N LEU A 58 -7.64 -0.68 -0.89
CA LEU A 58 -8.08 -1.73 -1.81
C LEU A 58 -6.93 -2.69 -2.16
N ALA A 59 -5.75 -2.16 -2.48
CA ALA A 59 -4.56 -2.97 -2.73
C ALA A 59 -4.11 -3.76 -1.49
N SER A 60 -4.23 -3.17 -0.29
CA SER A 60 -3.97 -3.87 0.97
C SER A 60 -4.95 -5.01 1.23
N GLN A 61 -6.22 -4.86 0.80
CA GLN A 61 -7.19 -5.94 0.88
C GLN A 61 -6.84 -7.07 -0.10
N VAL A 62 -6.40 -6.75 -1.31
CA VAL A 62 -5.86 -7.76 -2.26
C VAL A 62 -4.67 -8.49 -1.62
N ALA A 63 -3.72 -7.75 -1.04
CA ALA A 63 -2.56 -8.33 -0.36
C ALA A 63 -2.98 -9.29 0.77
N TYR A 64 -3.96 -8.90 1.59
CA TYR A 64 -4.47 -9.73 2.67
C TYR A 64 -5.07 -11.03 2.16
N ILE A 65 -5.77 -11.01 1.03
CA ILE A 65 -6.41 -12.21 0.47
C ILE A 65 -5.40 -13.10 -0.25
N GLU A 66 -4.52 -12.51 -1.07
CA GLU A 66 -3.66 -13.27 -1.99
C GLU A 66 -2.29 -13.63 -1.40
N ALA A 67 -1.77 -12.83 -0.48
CA ALA A 67 -0.42 -12.98 0.04
C ALA A 67 -0.36 -13.38 1.53
N ASN A 68 -1.49 -13.40 2.24
CA ASN A 68 -1.51 -13.66 3.67
C ASN A 68 -0.81 -14.97 4.07
N ASP A 69 -1.06 -16.07 3.35
CA ASP A 69 -0.48 -17.37 3.67
C ASP A 69 1.03 -17.41 3.42
N VAL A 70 1.47 -16.79 2.31
CA VAL A 70 2.89 -16.67 1.99
C VAL A 70 3.59 -15.80 3.02
N ILE A 71 2.98 -14.69 3.42
CA ILE A 71 3.53 -13.79 4.45
C ILE A 71 3.63 -14.50 5.80
N ASN A 72 2.58 -15.21 6.22
CA ASN A 72 2.60 -15.99 7.45
C ASN A 72 3.71 -17.06 7.43
N LYS A 73 3.92 -17.71 6.28
CA LYS A 73 5.01 -18.66 6.11
C LYS A 73 6.37 -17.98 6.24
N VAL A 74 6.59 -16.83 5.59
CA VAL A 74 7.85 -16.07 5.70
C VAL A 74 8.14 -15.69 7.16
N ILE A 75 7.13 -15.21 7.91
CA ILE A 75 7.27 -14.85 9.33
C ILE A 75 7.69 -16.07 10.15
N LYS A 76 7.05 -17.22 9.92
CA LYS A 76 7.33 -18.48 10.61
C LYS A 76 8.73 -19.00 10.28
N ASP A 77 9.10 -19.05 9.00
CA ASP A 77 10.39 -19.56 8.52
C ASP A 77 11.60 -18.74 9.05
N ASN A 78 11.35 -17.47 9.41
CA ASN A 78 12.35 -16.58 10.01
C ASN A 78 12.30 -16.55 11.56
N ASN A 79 11.57 -17.46 12.19
CA ASN A 79 11.47 -17.61 13.64
C ASN A 79 11.09 -16.30 14.37
N VAL A 80 10.21 -15.49 13.79
CA VAL A 80 9.72 -14.28 14.45
C VAL A 80 8.60 -14.67 15.42
N GLU A 81 9.00 -15.04 16.65
CA GLU A 81 8.09 -15.56 17.69
C GLU A 81 7.51 -14.45 18.61
N SER A 82 8.03 -13.23 18.53
CA SER A 82 7.54 -12.12 19.37
C SER A 82 6.10 -11.77 19.02
N GLU A 83 5.22 -11.84 20.01
CA GLU A 83 3.80 -11.47 19.88
C GLU A 83 3.60 -9.98 19.49
N GLU A 84 4.57 -9.13 19.80
CA GLU A 84 4.54 -7.71 19.44
C GLU A 84 5.10 -7.46 18.02
N VAL A 85 6.17 -8.15 17.65
CA VAL A 85 6.89 -7.92 16.39
C VAL A 85 6.22 -8.59 15.20
N ALA A 86 5.71 -9.82 15.36
CA ALA A 86 5.12 -10.56 14.25
C ALA A 86 3.93 -9.85 13.59
N PRO A 87 2.96 -9.24 14.31
CA PRO A 87 1.88 -8.46 13.70
C PRO A 87 2.38 -7.22 12.96
N LEU A 88 3.39 -6.52 13.48
CA LEU A 88 3.97 -5.34 12.84
C LEU A 88 4.71 -5.71 11.55
N LEU A 89 5.48 -6.80 11.57
CA LEU A 89 6.14 -7.33 10.39
C LEU A 89 5.12 -7.77 9.34
N LYS A 90 4.06 -8.47 9.76
CA LYS A 90 2.97 -8.86 8.87
C LYS A 90 2.34 -7.66 8.19
N LEU A 91 2.01 -6.63 8.95
CA LEU A 91 1.45 -5.38 8.40
C LEU A 91 2.41 -4.72 7.40
N SER A 92 3.69 -4.69 7.73
CA SER A 92 4.73 -4.13 6.86
C SER A 92 4.85 -4.89 5.54
N LEU A 93 4.83 -6.22 5.59
CA LEU A 93 4.88 -7.08 4.40
C LEU A 93 3.61 -6.96 3.54
N LEU A 94 2.43 -6.87 4.16
CA LEU A 94 1.18 -6.60 3.44
C LEU A 94 1.20 -5.24 2.74
N ASN A 95 1.69 -4.21 3.42
CA ASN A 95 1.84 -2.87 2.84
C ASN A 95 2.87 -2.86 1.69
N TYR A 96 3.97 -3.60 1.84
CA TYR A 96 4.97 -3.77 0.77
C TYR A 96 4.35 -4.45 -0.45
N TYR A 97 3.59 -5.53 -0.25
CA TYR A 97 2.87 -6.22 -1.33
C TYR A 97 1.88 -5.29 -2.01
N ALA A 98 1.06 -4.56 -1.24
CA ALA A 98 0.11 -3.61 -1.79
C ALA A 98 0.79 -2.53 -2.65
N ALA A 99 1.90 -1.97 -2.19
CA ALA A 99 2.70 -1.01 -2.95
C ALA A 99 3.30 -1.65 -4.23
N ALA A 100 3.78 -2.90 -4.15
CA ALA A 100 4.31 -3.62 -5.30
C ALA A 100 3.23 -3.98 -6.32
N PHE A 101 2.01 -4.25 -5.86
CA PHE A 101 0.85 -4.50 -6.71
C PHE A 101 0.40 -3.24 -7.46
N MET A 102 0.37 -2.09 -6.77
CA MET A 102 0.02 -0.80 -7.38
C MET A 102 1.12 -0.27 -8.31
N MET A 103 2.37 -0.52 -7.99
CA MET A 103 3.56 -0.05 -8.70
C MET A 103 4.50 -1.22 -8.99
N PRO A 104 4.18 -2.08 -10.00
CA PRO A 104 4.99 -3.25 -10.36
C PRO A 104 6.43 -2.84 -10.66
N TYR A 105 7.40 -3.64 -10.19
CA TYR A 105 8.81 -3.26 -10.14
C TYR A 105 9.36 -2.74 -11.49
N ASN A 106 9.23 -3.56 -12.54
CA ASN A 106 9.82 -3.24 -13.84
C ASN A 106 9.15 -2.05 -14.50
N ASP A 107 7.80 -1.98 -14.44
CA ASP A 107 7.03 -0.87 -15.02
C ASP A 107 7.32 0.43 -14.27
N PHE A 108 7.36 0.37 -12.94
CA PHE A 108 7.65 1.52 -12.11
C PHE A 108 9.07 2.04 -12.33
N LEU A 109 10.09 1.15 -12.37
CA LEU A 109 11.46 1.54 -12.64
C LEU A 109 11.61 2.16 -14.04
N LYS A 110 10.97 1.57 -15.06
CA LYS A 110 10.97 2.12 -16.41
C LYS A 110 10.34 3.50 -16.46
N SER A 111 9.19 3.67 -15.81
CA SER A 111 8.49 4.96 -15.72
C SER A 111 9.33 6.00 -14.94
N ALA A 112 9.94 5.60 -13.82
CA ALA A 112 10.81 6.48 -13.03
C ALA A 112 12.01 6.97 -13.86
N LYS A 113 12.70 6.09 -14.58
CA LYS A 113 13.80 6.46 -15.48
C LYS A 113 13.35 7.38 -16.62
N LEU A 114 12.19 7.07 -17.24
CA LEU A 114 11.63 7.86 -18.35
C LEU A 114 11.32 9.30 -17.91
N HIS A 115 10.73 9.45 -16.74
CA HIS A 115 10.33 10.74 -16.18
C HIS A 115 11.40 11.35 -15.27
N LYS A 116 12.66 10.88 -15.33
CA LYS A 116 13.79 11.39 -14.56
C LYS A 116 13.50 11.48 -13.05
N TYR A 117 12.75 10.52 -12.53
CA TYR A 117 12.33 10.42 -11.14
C TYR A 117 11.48 11.58 -10.64
N ASP A 118 10.75 12.25 -11.54
CA ASP A 118 9.75 13.25 -11.16
C ASP A 118 8.62 12.58 -10.37
N VAL A 119 8.55 12.90 -9.08
CA VAL A 119 7.62 12.27 -8.14
C VAL A 119 6.17 12.66 -8.45
N GLU A 120 5.91 13.89 -8.87
CA GLU A 120 4.55 14.36 -9.17
C GLU A 120 3.98 13.63 -10.38
N ILE A 121 4.76 13.44 -11.44
CA ILE A 121 4.36 12.66 -12.60
C ILE A 121 4.06 11.21 -12.20
N LEU A 122 4.92 10.60 -11.39
CA LEU A 122 4.72 9.23 -10.91
C LEU A 122 3.48 9.10 -10.02
N MET A 123 3.21 10.07 -9.16
CA MET A 123 1.98 10.12 -8.35
C MET A 123 0.71 10.08 -9.23
N HIS A 124 0.68 10.90 -10.27
CA HIS A 124 -0.43 10.93 -11.20
C HIS A 124 -0.56 9.64 -12.00
N HIS A 125 0.56 9.13 -12.52
CA HIS A 125 0.58 7.92 -13.35
C HIS A 125 0.06 6.68 -12.60
N TYR A 126 0.47 6.51 -11.33
CA TYR A 126 0.11 5.35 -10.51
C TYR A 126 -1.06 5.60 -9.55
N ALA A 127 -1.62 6.81 -9.55
CA ALA A 127 -2.68 7.23 -8.60
C ALA A 127 -2.29 6.96 -7.13
N CYS A 128 -1.03 7.23 -6.80
CA CYS A 128 -0.42 7.04 -5.49
C CYS A 128 -0.11 8.39 -4.82
N SER A 129 0.01 8.39 -3.49
CA SER A 129 0.45 9.57 -2.74
C SER A 129 1.96 9.79 -2.88
N PHE A 130 2.42 11.01 -2.55
CA PHE A 130 3.83 11.35 -2.49
C PHE A 130 4.63 10.34 -1.63
N GLU A 131 4.13 10.03 -0.44
CA GLU A 131 4.77 9.08 0.48
C GLU A 131 4.84 7.65 -0.10
N GLN A 132 3.80 7.19 -0.79
CA GLN A 132 3.79 5.88 -1.42
C GLN A 132 4.82 5.78 -2.56
N VAL A 133 4.88 6.80 -3.42
CA VAL A 133 5.83 6.85 -4.53
C VAL A 133 7.27 6.95 -4.02
N THR A 134 7.55 7.85 -3.09
CA THR A 134 8.90 8.02 -2.54
C THR A 134 9.38 6.79 -1.80
N HIS A 135 8.51 6.15 -1.01
CA HIS A 135 8.81 4.86 -0.39
C HIS A 135 9.08 3.76 -1.44
N ARG A 136 8.30 3.73 -2.54
CA ARG A 136 8.55 2.76 -3.61
C ARG A 136 9.90 3.00 -4.31
N LEU A 137 10.29 4.25 -4.51
CA LEU A 137 11.61 4.60 -5.07
C LEU A 137 12.77 4.08 -4.21
N THR A 138 12.65 4.10 -2.88
CA THR A 138 13.69 3.56 -1.99
C THR A 138 13.83 2.03 -2.10
N ASN A 139 12.83 1.34 -2.64
CA ASN A 139 12.81 -0.12 -2.80
C ASN A 139 13.26 -0.61 -4.19
N LEU A 140 13.74 0.28 -5.07
CA LEU A 140 14.24 -0.08 -6.40
C LEU A 140 15.68 -0.59 -6.36
N GLN A 141 15.92 -1.71 -5.68
CA GLN A 141 17.25 -2.21 -5.34
C GLN A 141 17.49 -3.67 -5.78
N ARG A 142 16.75 -4.15 -6.78
CA ARG A 142 16.97 -5.51 -7.30
C ARG A 142 18.33 -5.59 -8.00
N PRO A 143 19.24 -6.51 -7.59
CA PRO A 143 20.55 -6.65 -8.21
C PRO A 143 20.47 -6.78 -9.73
N GLY A 144 21.27 -5.95 -10.44
CA GLY A 144 21.28 -5.90 -11.89
C GLY A 144 20.14 -5.13 -12.56
N ASN A 145 19.21 -4.59 -11.78
CA ASN A 145 18.10 -3.77 -12.29
C ASN A 145 17.69 -2.70 -11.25
N GLU A 146 18.68 -1.99 -10.75
CA GLU A 146 18.51 -0.97 -9.71
C GLU A 146 18.01 0.35 -10.28
N GLY A 147 17.31 1.10 -9.44
CA GLY A 147 17.06 2.54 -9.63
C GLY A 147 18.15 3.41 -9.03
N VAL A 148 17.94 4.72 -9.08
CA VAL A 148 18.75 5.66 -8.29
C VAL A 148 18.52 5.39 -6.80
N PRO A 149 19.57 5.32 -5.97
CA PRO A 149 19.40 5.12 -4.53
C PRO A 149 18.82 6.39 -3.89
N PHE A 150 17.64 6.25 -3.32
CA PHE A 150 16.95 7.30 -2.58
C PHE A 150 16.90 7.00 -1.09
N HIS A 151 16.98 8.08 -0.30
CA HIS A 151 16.66 8.07 1.11
C HIS A 151 15.38 8.86 1.32
N PHE A 152 14.44 8.33 2.10
CA PHE A 152 13.23 9.04 2.48
C PHE A 152 13.24 9.32 3.98
N LEU A 153 13.02 10.59 4.32
CA LEU A 153 12.92 11.05 5.69
C LEU A 153 11.68 11.91 5.84
N LYS A 154 10.82 11.56 6.79
CA LYS A 154 9.64 12.35 7.15
C LYS A 154 9.84 12.96 8.53
N THR A 155 9.84 14.28 8.60
CA THR A 155 9.95 15.04 9.84
C THR A 155 8.67 15.85 10.10
N ASP A 156 8.42 16.17 11.36
CA ASP A 156 7.47 17.20 11.74
C ASP A 156 8.14 18.60 11.75
N ILE A 157 7.37 19.65 12.05
CA ILE A 157 7.85 21.03 12.12
C ILE A 157 8.93 21.21 13.21
N ALA A 158 8.90 20.40 14.27
CA ALA A 158 9.87 20.43 15.36
C ALA A 158 11.15 19.65 15.04
N GLY A 159 11.24 19.00 13.85
CA GLY A 159 12.39 18.23 13.43
C GLY A 159 12.39 16.77 13.90
N ASN A 160 11.33 16.30 14.57
CA ASN A 160 11.24 14.90 14.97
C ASN A 160 11.04 14.01 13.73
N VAL A 161 11.83 12.94 13.64
CA VAL A 161 11.74 11.96 12.54
C VAL A 161 10.62 10.98 12.81
N SER A 162 9.57 11.00 12.00
CA SER A 162 8.43 10.08 12.10
C SER A 162 8.60 8.84 11.22
N LYS A 163 9.35 8.96 10.10
CA LYS A 163 9.67 7.84 9.20
C LYS A 163 11.04 8.02 8.57
N ARG A 164 11.77 6.93 8.47
CA ARG A 164 13.06 6.87 7.77
C ARG A 164 13.14 5.59 6.97
N PHE A 165 13.43 5.70 5.67
CA PHE A 165 13.74 4.60 4.78
C PHE A 165 15.06 4.88 4.09
N SER A 166 16.04 4.01 4.26
CA SER A 166 17.35 4.11 3.64
C SER A 166 17.85 2.74 3.21
N LEU A 167 18.79 2.72 2.26
CA LEU A 167 19.49 1.53 1.79
C LEU A 167 20.36 0.84 2.85
N SER A 168 20.95 1.64 3.74
CA SER A 168 21.71 1.16 4.88
C SER A 168 20.79 1.19 6.10
N GLY A 169 20.49 0.03 6.65
CA GLY A 169 19.81 -0.11 7.93
C GLY A 169 20.59 0.56 9.05
#